data_79e27da362d1d72e9249e7a29146f1af
#
_entry.id   79e27da362d1d72e9249e7a29146f1af
#
_cell.length_a   1.000
_cell.length_b   1.000
_cell.length_c   1.000
_cell.angle_alpha   90.00
_cell.angle_beta   90.00
_cell.angle_gamma   90.00
#
_symmetry.space_group_name_H-M   'P 1'
#
loop_
_entity.id
_entity.type
_entity.pdbx_description
1 polymer ?
#
loop_
_entity_poly.entity_id
_entity_poly.type
_entity_poly.pdbx_seq_one_letter_code
_entity_poly.pdbx_strand_id
1 'polypeptide(L)'
;QRPRVYRLFVPPRYDGHERLPLVLNLHGSGATAADQASYSGLETLGVGERFLVASLQAEGSLWNVPVQTGRPDDVAYVSDVIDHVATQVCIDDTRVYATGFSGGGRMSSLLGCALGSRLAAIAPVAGLRFPAPCTGRAVPVLSFHGLADTQNPYEGHAPGRGNRRTRECGRR
;
A
#
# COMPACT_ATOMS: atom_id res chain seq x y z
N GLN A 1 -7.04 -3.27 21.31
CA GLN A 1 -6.51 -3.72 19.99
C GLN A 1 -5.55 -4.88 20.23
N ARG A 2 -5.57 -5.90 19.37
CA ARG A 2 -4.58 -6.97 19.41
C ARG A 2 -3.23 -6.42 18.93
N PRO A 3 -2.08 -6.87 19.51
CA PRO A 3 -0.77 -6.52 18.99
C PRO A 3 -0.68 -6.90 17.52
N ARG A 4 -0.22 -5.96 16.68
CA ARG A 4 0.02 -6.20 15.26
C ARG A 4 1.52 -6.14 14.99
N VAL A 5 1.98 -6.89 14.01
CA VAL A 5 3.40 -7.05 13.73
C VAL A 5 3.74 -6.55 12.32
N TYR A 6 4.96 -6.10 12.15
CA TYR A 6 5.56 -5.81 10.87
C TYR A 6 7.03 -6.25 10.89
N ARG A 7 7.63 -6.38 9.73
CA ARG A 7 9.08 -6.62 9.56
C ARG A 7 9.70 -5.32 9.09
N LEU A 8 10.76 -4.88 9.76
CA LEU A 8 11.54 -3.72 9.33
C LEU A 8 12.88 -4.21 8.79
N PHE A 9 13.14 -3.87 7.52
CA PHE A 9 14.46 -3.97 6.91
C PHE A 9 15.16 -2.63 7.02
N VAL A 10 16.39 -2.67 7.54
CA VAL A 10 17.31 -1.53 7.65
C VAL A 10 18.53 -1.85 6.80
N PRO A 11 18.99 -0.98 5.89
CA PRO A 11 20.17 -1.23 5.07
C PRO A 11 21.41 -1.50 5.94
N PRO A 12 22.27 -2.49 5.58
CA PRO A 12 23.39 -2.92 6.43
C PRO A 12 24.42 -1.83 6.78
N ARG A 13 24.48 -0.74 6.00
CA ARG A 13 25.39 0.39 6.23
C ARG A 13 24.71 1.62 6.81
N TYR A 14 23.53 1.43 7.42
CA TYR A 14 22.85 2.51 8.11
C TYR A 14 23.58 2.83 9.43
N ASP A 15 23.97 4.09 9.60
CA ASP A 15 24.77 4.56 10.75
C ASP A 15 23.95 5.23 11.86
N GLY A 16 22.63 5.30 11.68
CA GLY A 16 21.71 5.93 12.63
C GLY A 16 21.56 7.45 12.48
N HIS A 17 22.28 8.11 11.58
CA HIS A 17 22.28 9.56 11.44
C HIS A 17 21.60 10.06 10.16
N GLU A 18 21.69 9.31 9.08
CA GLU A 18 21.08 9.67 7.81
C GLU A 18 19.55 9.46 7.85
N ARG A 19 18.80 10.42 7.33
CA ARG A 19 17.35 10.27 7.13
C ARG A 19 17.08 9.46 5.87
N LEU A 20 16.53 8.27 6.01
CA LEU A 20 16.25 7.37 4.90
C LEU A 20 14.77 7.39 4.49
N PRO A 21 14.47 7.22 3.18
CA PRO A 21 13.11 6.96 2.73
C PRO A 21 12.55 5.69 3.37
N LEU A 22 11.23 5.67 3.60
CA LEU A 22 10.51 4.50 4.10
C LEU A 22 9.54 3.98 3.03
N VAL A 23 9.62 2.70 2.70
CA VAL A 23 8.67 2.00 1.84
C VAL A 23 7.80 1.07 2.68
N LEU A 24 6.50 1.33 2.71
CA LEU A 24 5.49 0.45 3.29
C LEU A 24 5.14 -0.61 2.25
N ASN A 25 5.39 -1.88 2.57
CA ASN A 25 5.26 -3.03 1.67
C ASN A 25 4.10 -3.93 2.13
N LEU A 26 3.00 -3.96 1.38
CA LEU A 26 1.72 -4.51 1.79
C LEU A 26 1.43 -5.81 1.04
N HIS A 27 1.23 -6.92 1.77
CA HIS A 27 1.01 -8.24 1.18
C HIS A 27 -0.36 -8.40 0.50
N GLY A 28 -0.45 -9.33 -0.44
CA GLY A 28 -1.70 -9.75 -1.06
C GLY A 28 -2.63 -10.49 -0.08
N SER A 29 -3.91 -10.60 -0.44
CA SER A 29 -4.90 -11.34 0.36
C SER A 29 -4.46 -12.79 0.56
N GLY A 30 -4.47 -13.28 1.80
CA GLY A 30 -4.07 -14.62 2.18
C GLY A 30 -2.56 -14.83 2.34
N ALA A 31 -1.73 -13.85 2.00
CA ALA A 31 -0.29 -13.89 2.21
C ALA A 31 0.13 -13.26 3.55
N THR A 32 1.41 -13.29 3.85
CA THR A 32 2.00 -12.71 5.05
C THR A 32 2.99 -11.60 4.73
N ALA A 33 3.38 -10.83 5.75
CA ALA A 33 4.45 -9.85 5.65
C ALA A 33 5.79 -10.49 5.22
N ALA A 34 6.06 -11.73 5.65
CA ALA A 34 7.26 -12.47 5.28
C ALA A 34 7.24 -12.87 3.79
N ASP A 35 6.10 -13.36 3.29
CA ASP A 35 5.94 -13.69 1.87
C ASP A 35 6.16 -12.43 1.00
N GLN A 36 5.55 -11.33 1.40
CA GLN A 36 5.67 -10.05 0.68
C GLN A 36 7.11 -9.54 0.68
N ALA A 37 7.81 -9.61 1.81
CA ALA A 37 9.22 -9.22 1.91
C ALA A 37 10.09 -10.08 0.96
N SER A 38 9.83 -11.37 0.93
CA SER A 38 10.61 -12.33 0.13
C SER A 38 10.44 -12.09 -1.38
N TYR A 39 9.19 -12.03 -1.88
CA TYR A 39 8.99 -11.98 -3.33
C TYR A 39 9.08 -10.58 -3.95
N SER A 40 8.90 -9.51 -3.16
CA SER A 40 8.93 -8.15 -3.71
C SER A 40 10.32 -7.69 -4.16
N GLY A 41 11.38 -8.25 -3.61
CA GLY A 41 12.77 -7.85 -3.88
C GLY A 41 13.13 -6.46 -3.32
N LEU A 42 12.23 -5.78 -2.61
CA LEU A 42 12.46 -4.41 -2.12
C LEU A 42 13.61 -4.32 -1.12
N GLU A 43 13.79 -5.34 -0.27
CA GLU A 43 14.91 -5.36 0.69
C GLU A 43 16.26 -5.42 -0.06
N THR A 44 16.35 -6.20 -1.13
CA THR A 44 17.56 -6.26 -1.98
C THR A 44 17.85 -4.91 -2.64
N LEU A 45 16.81 -4.25 -3.18
CA LEU A 45 16.95 -2.90 -3.74
C LEU A 45 17.34 -1.89 -2.65
N GLY A 46 16.76 -2.01 -1.45
CA GLY A 46 17.04 -1.13 -0.31
C GLY A 46 18.51 -1.14 0.13
N VAL A 47 19.25 -2.23 -0.12
CA VAL A 47 20.71 -2.28 0.13
C VAL A 47 21.46 -1.28 -0.76
N GLY A 48 21.14 -1.25 -2.05
CA GLY A 48 21.81 -0.38 -3.04
C GLY A 48 21.30 1.05 -3.01
N GLU A 49 19.98 1.21 -2.99
CA GLU A 49 19.31 2.51 -3.12
C GLU A 49 19.08 3.21 -1.78
N ARG A 50 19.48 2.58 -0.67
CA ARG A 50 19.46 3.13 0.69
C ARG A 50 18.08 3.62 1.13
N PHE A 51 17.13 2.70 1.27
CA PHE A 51 15.82 2.96 1.86
C PHE A 51 15.40 1.85 2.83
N LEU A 52 14.54 2.20 3.76
CA LEU A 52 13.93 1.30 4.73
C LEU A 52 12.72 0.60 4.11
N VAL A 53 12.48 -0.65 4.46
CA VAL A 53 11.27 -1.37 4.06
C VAL A 53 10.53 -1.88 5.30
N ALA A 54 9.32 -1.44 5.48
CA ALA A 54 8.40 -2.00 6.47
C ALA A 54 7.39 -2.91 5.75
N SER A 55 7.54 -4.22 5.90
CA SER A 55 6.56 -5.20 5.41
C SER A 55 5.54 -5.47 6.51
N LEU A 56 4.28 -5.03 6.28
CA LEU A 56 3.22 -4.98 7.29
C LEU A 56 2.34 -6.23 7.23
N GLN A 57 1.87 -6.70 8.40
CA GLN A 57 0.98 -7.84 8.53
C GLN A 57 -0.47 -7.41 8.78
N ALA A 58 -1.37 -7.75 7.86
CA ALA A 58 -2.81 -7.61 8.08
C ALA A 58 -3.32 -8.64 9.09
N GLU A 59 -4.30 -8.30 9.91
CA GLU A 59 -4.95 -9.26 10.80
C GLU A 59 -5.70 -10.31 9.97
N GLY A 60 -5.44 -11.60 10.27
CA GLY A 60 -6.01 -12.72 9.51
C GLY A 60 -5.60 -12.73 8.03
N SER A 61 -4.46 -12.10 7.69
CA SER A 61 -3.93 -12.00 6.31
C SER A 61 -4.87 -11.31 5.31
N LEU A 62 -5.80 -10.46 5.79
CA LEU A 62 -6.76 -9.74 4.96
C LEU A 62 -6.87 -8.28 5.39
N TRP A 63 -6.50 -7.37 4.51
CA TRP A 63 -6.70 -5.94 4.71
C TRP A 63 -8.19 -5.59 4.74
N ASN A 64 -8.57 -4.60 5.53
CA ASN A 64 -9.93 -4.09 5.57
C ASN A 64 -10.19 -3.14 4.37
N VAL A 65 -10.23 -3.71 3.16
CA VAL A 65 -10.45 -2.99 1.90
C VAL A 65 -11.45 -3.76 1.02
N PRO A 66 -12.62 -3.19 0.68
CA PRO A 66 -13.14 -1.89 1.13
C PRO A 66 -13.39 -1.87 2.65
N VAL A 67 -13.32 -0.69 3.24
CA VAL A 67 -13.48 -0.50 4.70
C VAL A 67 -14.86 -0.99 5.16
N GLN A 68 -14.86 -1.84 6.18
CA GLN A 68 -16.06 -2.40 6.81
C GLN A 68 -16.02 -2.15 8.32
N THR A 69 -17.16 -1.74 8.87
CA THR A 69 -17.34 -1.60 10.31
C THR A 69 -17.13 -2.94 11.03
N GLY A 70 -16.50 -2.90 12.20
CA GLY A 70 -16.23 -4.11 13.00
C GLY A 70 -14.98 -4.90 12.56
N ARG A 71 -14.34 -4.52 11.48
CA ARG A 71 -13.01 -5.03 11.08
C ARG A 71 -11.90 -4.11 11.59
N PRO A 72 -10.64 -4.61 11.68
CA PRO A 72 -9.50 -3.82 12.12
C PRO A 72 -9.35 -2.52 11.32
N ASP A 73 -8.97 -1.43 12.00
CA ASP A 73 -8.59 -0.18 11.35
C ASP A 73 -7.14 -0.28 10.85
N ASP A 74 -7.00 -0.66 9.58
CA ASP A 74 -5.71 -0.81 8.94
C ASP A 74 -5.05 0.54 8.62
N VAL A 75 -5.84 1.60 8.45
CA VAL A 75 -5.30 2.95 8.20
C VAL A 75 -4.62 3.47 9.46
N ALA A 76 -5.28 3.36 10.61
CA ALA A 76 -4.68 3.72 11.90
C ALA A 76 -3.43 2.87 12.18
N TYR A 77 -3.50 1.56 11.96
CA TYR A 77 -2.33 0.69 12.13
C TYR A 77 -1.13 1.11 11.28
N VAL A 78 -1.34 1.44 10.00
CA VAL A 78 -0.24 1.90 9.13
C VAL A 78 0.33 3.23 9.59
N SER A 79 -0.53 4.14 10.05
CA SER A 79 -0.10 5.40 10.65
C SER A 79 0.78 5.17 11.88
N ASP A 80 0.35 4.26 12.78
CA ASP A 80 1.09 3.90 14.00
C ASP A 80 2.45 3.24 13.65
N VAL A 81 2.51 2.43 12.57
CA VAL A 81 3.78 1.84 12.11
C VAL A 81 4.76 2.91 11.65
N ILE A 82 4.32 3.91 10.89
CA ILE A 82 5.20 5.01 10.47
C ILE A 82 5.77 5.71 11.70
N ASP A 83 4.91 6.04 12.69
CA ASP A 83 5.33 6.71 13.92
C ASP A 83 6.29 5.83 14.73
N HIS A 84 5.99 4.53 14.85
CA HIS A 84 6.85 3.59 15.58
C HIS A 84 8.21 3.42 14.91
N VAL A 85 8.28 3.28 13.58
CA VAL A 85 9.55 3.22 12.83
C VAL A 85 10.37 4.49 13.06
N ALA A 86 9.74 5.66 13.07
CA ALA A 86 10.41 6.94 13.34
C ALA A 86 11.04 7.04 14.73
N THR A 87 10.56 6.25 15.71
CA THR A 87 11.20 6.16 17.03
C THR A 87 12.42 5.26 17.07
N GLN A 88 12.60 4.40 16.06
CA GLN A 88 13.66 3.39 16.01
C GLN A 88 14.81 3.77 15.09
N VAL A 89 14.50 4.45 14.00
CA VAL A 89 15.44 4.83 12.95
C VAL A 89 15.08 6.22 12.39
N CYS A 90 16.08 6.93 11.87
CA CYS A 90 15.84 8.24 11.26
C CYS A 90 15.16 8.07 9.90
N ILE A 91 13.87 8.35 9.81
CA ILE A 91 13.15 8.40 8.53
C ILE A 91 13.12 9.81 7.96
N ASP A 92 13.01 9.92 6.64
CA ASP A 92 12.65 11.16 5.97
C ASP A 92 11.12 11.19 5.78
N ASP A 93 10.43 11.95 6.61
CA ASP A 93 8.98 12.06 6.61
C ASP A 93 8.40 12.59 5.29
N THR A 94 9.23 13.22 4.46
CA THR A 94 8.85 13.69 3.13
C THR A 94 8.96 12.62 2.06
N ARG A 95 9.58 11.47 2.38
CA ARG A 95 9.84 10.34 1.48
C ARG A 95 9.29 9.03 2.03
N VAL A 96 8.02 9.02 2.44
CA VAL A 96 7.29 7.80 2.82
C VAL A 96 6.42 7.35 1.65
N TYR A 97 6.56 6.10 1.25
CA TYR A 97 5.88 5.51 0.09
C TYR A 97 5.09 4.28 0.50
N ALA A 98 4.00 3.99 -0.22
CA ALA A 98 3.25 2.75 -0.01
C ALA A 98 3.12 1.97 -1.31
N THR A 99 3.44 0.68 -1.26
CA THR A 99 3.26 -0.27 -2.35
C THR A 99 2.67 -1.58 -1.83
N GLY A 100 2.18 -2.41 -2.72
CA GLY A 100 1.68 -3.73 -2.36
C GLY A 100 1.05 -4.43 -3.54
N PHE A 101 0.90 -5.74 -3.40
CA PHE A 101 0.35 -6.60 -4.43
C PHE A 101 -1.11 -6.94 -4.15
N SER A 102 -1.99 -6.93 -5.17
CA SER A 102 -3.39 -7.39 -5.09
C SER A 102 -4.15 -6.71 -3.94
N GLY A 103 -4.49 -7.41 -2.87
CA GLY A 103 -5.10 -6.84 -1.66
C GLY A 103 -4.26 -5.71 -1.05
N GLY A 104 -2.92 -5.85 -1.03
CA GLY A 104 -1.99 -4.80 -0.60
C GLY A 104 -1.97 -3.61 -1.56
N GLY A 105 -2.16 -3.82 -2.86
CA GLY A 105 -2.32 -2.76 -3.85
C GLY A 105 -3.61 -1.95 -3.62
N ARG A 106 -4.71 -2.63 -3.23
CA ARG A 106 -5.95 -1.94 -2.82
C ARG A 106 -5.75 -1.16 -1.53
N MET A 107 -5.01 -1.74 -0.58
CA MET A 107 -4.70 -1.05 0.67
C MET A 107 -3.81 0.18 0.42
N SER A 108 -2.78 0.10 -0.42
CA SER A 108 -1.97 1.27 -0.77
C SER A 108 -2.79 2.38 -1.45
N SER A 109 -3.80 2.02 -2.25
CA SER A 109 -4.75 2.99 -2.82
C SER A 109 -5.61 3.67 -1.75
N LEU A 110 -6.09 2.91 -0.75
CA LEU A 110 -6.82 3.47 0.39
C LEU A 110 -5.93 4.43 1.20
N LEU A 111 -4.67 4.04 1.44
CA LEU A 111 -3.70 4.88 2.16
C LEU A 111 -3.40 6.18 1.40
N GLY A 112 -3.31 6.13 0.08
CA GLY A 112 -3.16 7.33 -0.75
C GLY A 112 -4.29 8.34 -0.57
N CYS A 113 -5.50 7.88 -0.26
CA CYS A 113 -6.62 8.75 0.09
C CYS A 113 -6.59 9.18 1.56
N ALA A 114 -6.42 8.22 2.47
CA ALA A 114 -6.60 8.47 3.91
C ALA A 114 -5.37 9.14 4.56
N LEU A 115 -4.17 8.79 4.09
CA LEU A 115 -2.89 9.28 4.61
C LEU A 115 -2.09 10.08 3.57
N GLY A 116 -2.76 10.73 2.60
CA GLY A 116 -2.09 11.49 1.55
C GLY A 116 -1.17 12.61 2.04
N SER A 117 -1.41 13.15 3.24
CA SER A 117 -0.50 14.14 3.87
C SER A 117 0.80 13.53 4.39
N ARG A 118 0.83 12.21 4.62
CA ARG A 118 1.99 11.45 5.13
C ARG A 118 2.73 10.68 4.04
N LEU A 119 2.15 10.55 2.84
CA LEU A 119 2.72 9.77 1.75
C LEU A 119 3.24 10.68 0.62
N ALA A 120 4.46 10.42 0.16
CA ALA A 120 5.03 11.08 -1.00
C ALA A 120 4.44 10.55 -2.32
N ALA A 121 4.22 9.23 -2.41
CA ALA A 121 3.58 8.58 -3.54
C ALA A 121 3.11 7.15 -3.17
N ILE A 122 2.30 6.55 -4.04
CA ILE A 122 1.90 5.14 -3.94
C ILE A 122 2.23 4.38 -5.22
N ALA A 123 2.53 3.08 -5.10
CA ALA A 123 2.85 2.21 -6.23
C ALA A 123 2.06 0.87 -6.15
N PRO A 124 0.73 0.87 -6.35
CA PRO A 124 -0.07 -0.36 -6.30
C PRO A 124 0.22 -1.30 -7.47
N VAL A 125 0.36 -2.59 -7.18
CA VAL A 125 0.56 -3.66 -8.16
C VAL A 125 -0.69 -4.54 -8.21
N ALA A 126 -1.33 -4.68 -9.37
CA ALA A 126 -2.53 -5.49 -9.61
C ALA A 126 -3.68 -5.22 -8.64
N GLY A 127 -3.83 -3.97 -8.19
CA GLY A 127 -4.79 -3.64 -7.13
C GLY A 127 -5.16 -2.16 -7.04
N LEU A 128 -4.85 -1.36 -8.05
CA LEU A 128 -5.22 0.06 -8.02
C LEU A 128 -6.75 0.20 -7.92
N ARG A 129 -7.21 0.74 -6.79
CA ARG A 129 -8.63 0.99 -6.56
C ARG A 129 -8.83 2.02 -5.46
N PHE A 130 -9.18 3.22 -5.82
CA PHE A 130 -9.49 4.26 -4.84
C PHE A 130 -10.89 4.08 -4.24
N PRO A 131 -11.05 4.38 -2.94
CA PRO A 131 -12.38 4.48 -2.33
C PRO A 131 -13.12 5.70 -2.89
N ALA A 132 -14.44 5.66 -2.85
CA ALA A 132 -15.26 6.79 -3.20
C ALA A 132 -16.12 7.20 -1.97
N PRO A 133 -16.05 8.46 -1.51
CA PRO A 133 -15.20 9.55 -2.02
C PRO A 133 -13.73 9.40 -1.59
N CYS A 134 -12.80 9.94 -2.39
CA CYS A 134 -11.42 10.14 -2.00
C CYS A 134 -11.18 11.66 -1.90
N THR A 135 -11.20 12.17 -0.67
CA THR A 135 -11.19 13.63 -0.37
C THR A 135 -9.88 14.11 0.23
N GLY A 136 -8.91 13.20 0.44
CA GLY A 136 -7.59 13.53 0.96
C GLY A 136 -6.72 14.28 -0.06
N ARG A 137 -5.53 14.71 0.39
CA ARG A 137 -4.52 15.28 -0.51
C ARG A 137 -4.17 14.25 -1.59
N ALA A 138 -4.22 14.66 -2.84
CA ALA A 138 -3.78 13.81 -3.96
C ALA A 138 -2.29 13.49 -3.86
N VAL A 139 -1.93 12.23 -4.07
CA VAL A 139 -0.55 11.75 -4.12
C VAL A 139 -0.22 11.23 -5.51
N PRO A 140 1.03 11.33 -5.98
CA PRO A 140 1.48 10.67 -7.20
C PRO A 140 1.24 9.17 -7.16
N VAL A 141 0.85 8.58 -8.29
CA VAL A 141 0.54 7.15 -8.42
C VAL A 141 1.32 6.55 -9.59
N LEU A 142 2.06 5.47 -9.32
CA LEU A 142 2.65 4.62 -10.35
C LEU A 142 2.02 3.22 -10.21
N SER A 143 1.17 2.81 -11.15
CA SER A 143 0.50 1.51 -11.08
C SER A 143 1.07 0.51 -12.07
N PHE A 144 1.21 -0.74 -11.62
CA PHE A 144 1.59 -1.88 -12.45
C PHE A 144 0.44 -2.87 -12.51
N HIS A 145 0.03 -3.28 -13.72
CA HIS A 145 -1.09 -4.19 -13.89
C HIS A 145 -0.91 -5.10 -15.09
N GLY A 146 -1.20 -6.39 -14.93
CA GLY A 146 -1.23 -7.34 -16.04
C GLY A 146 -2.52 -7.19 -16.85
N LEU A 147 -2.43 -7.01 -18.15
CA LEU A 147 -3.62 -6.91 -19.02
C LEU A 147 -4.45 -8.19 -19.07
N ALA A 148 -3.85 -9.35 -18.78
CA ALA A 148 -4.50 -10.65 -18.69
C ALA A 148 -4.84 -11.07 -17.24
N ASP A 149 -4.85 -10.16 -16.29
CA ASP A 149 -5.21 -10.47 -14.90
C ASP A 149 -6.71 -10.82 -14.79
N THR A 150 -7.01 -12.08 -14.50
CA THR A 150 -8.37 -12.57 -14.35
C THR A 150 -8.94 -12.41 -12.95
N GLN A 151 -8.11 -12.15 -11.96
CA GLN A 151 -8.52 -11.94 -10.56
C GLN A 151 -8.90 -10.48 -10.29
N ASN A 152 -8.10 -9.56 -10.83
CA ASN A 152 -8.33 -8.12 -10.80
C ASN A 152 -8.23 -7.59 -12.23
N PRO A 153 -9.26 -7.77 -13.08
CA PRO A 153 -9.17 -7.36 -14.49
C PRO A 153 -8.80 -5.88 -14.63
N TYR A 154 -7.87 -5.60 -15.54
CA TYR A 154 -7.42 -4.23 -15.80
C TYR A 154 -8.58 -3.30 -16.18
N GLU A 155 -9.50 -3.77 -17.01
CA GLU A 155 -10.72 -3.04 -17.42
C GLU A 155 -11.83 -3.01 -16.34
N GLY A 156 -11.55 -3.60 -15.17
CA GLY A 156 -12.53 -3.81 -14.11
C GLY A 156 -13.45 -5.01 -14.39
N HIS A 157 -14.31 -5.33 -13.43
CA HIS A 157 -15.36 -6.32 -13.62
C HIS A 157 -16.51 -5.70 -14.41
N ALA A 158 -17.05 -6.44 -15.37
CA ALA A 158 -18.28 -6.04 -16.05
C ALA A 158 -19.35 -5.72 -14.98
N PRO A 159 -20.09 -4.61 -15.09
CA PRO A 159 -21.14 -4.30 -14.14
C PRO A 159 -22.12 -5.47 -14.13
N GLY A 160 -22.35 -6.08 -12.96
CA GLY A 160 -23.38 -7.08 -12.79
C GLY A 160 -24.70 -6.53 -13.37
N ARG A 161 -25.58 -7.39 -13.90
CA ARG A 161 -26.84 -7.03 -14.59
C ARG A 161 -27.81 -6.20 -13.72
N GLY A 162 -27.36 -5.07 -13.16
CA GLY A 162 -28.11 -4.27 -12.21
C GLY A 162 -27.95 -2.76 -12.33
N ASN A 163 -27.09 -2.23 -13.19
CA ASN A 163 -27.07 -0.77 -13.38
C ASN A 163 -26.46 -0.37 -14.73
N ARG A 164 -27.25 -0.48 -15.80
CA ARG A 164 -26.93 0.15 -17.08
C ARG A 164 -27.23 1.65 -16.98
N ARG A 165 -26.23 2.47 -16.80
CA ARG A 165 -26.18 3.85 -17.34
C ARG A 165 -24.76 4.16 -17.78
N THR A 166 -24.32 3.59 -18.88
CA THR A 166 -23.24 4.16 -19.69
C THR A 166 -23.81 5.39 -20.40
N ARG A 167 -23.37 6.58 -20.00
CA ARG A 167 -23.52 7.74 -20.88
C ARG A 167 -22.43 7.61 -21.94
N GLU A 168 -22.83 7.24 -23.15
CA GLU A 168 -22.01 7.41 -24.33
C GLU A 168 -21.70 8.91 -24.49
N CYS A 169 -20.44 9.25 -24.45
CA CYS A 169 -19.97 10.58 -24.86
C CYS A 169 -20.00 10.62 -26.39
N GLY A 170 -21.07 11.16 -26.94
CA GLY A 170 -21.23 11.28 -28.39
C GLY A 170 -20.15 12.15 -28.99
N ARG A 171 -19.42 11.59 -29.97
CA ARG A 171 -18.61 12.35 -30.92
C ARG A 171 -19.54 13.17 -31.82
N ARG A 172 -19.34 14.46 -31.86
CA ARG A 172 -19.66 15.30 -33.00
C ARG A 172 -18.40 16.04 -33.43
#